data_988a5fd536e2e9ef45c2470559b22dea
#
_entry.id   988a5fd536e2e9ef45c2470559b22dea
#
_cell.length_a   1.000
_cell.length_b   1.000
_cell.length_c   1.000
_cell.angle_alpha   90.00
_cell.angle_beta   90.00
_cell.angle_gamma   90.00
#
_symmetry.space_group_name_H-M   'P 1'
#
loop_
_entity.id
_entity.type
_entity.pdbx_description
1 polymer ?
#
loop_
_entity_poly.entity_id
_entity_poly.type
_entity_poly.pdbx_seq_one_letter_code
_entity_poly.pdbx_strand_id
1 'polypeptide(L)'
;MGYVMKLLVAFLTLAFAFEGYLMPNTAAPNPPEEGYLLVANKGTEAMGIIDPSAGRQIAEVAEGGTTGHEIAASPDGRTAYVPIYGNSGVGKPGTDGRNMAVIDLASRKVVGNVDFGKGVRPHCAVFGPKDGMLYVTTELDKAVAVIDPKTLKIVGSVPTGQPESHMLAISPDGKRGYTANVGPGTISVLDMENRKALGVIPVSKEIQRIALSTDGKLIFTSDQTKPQLAVIDSSSREIKNWIPLPGLGYGTAATPDGRWLVVAVRTANKVAVVDLHRMQVAHVIDVPAAPQEVLVRPDGQMAYVSCDASKKVAAIRTSDWGVDKLVDAGPGADGLAWAGR
;
A
#
# COMPACT_ATOMS: atom_id res chain seq x y z
N MET A 1 52.16 52.72 64.84
CA MET A 1 51.86 52.86 63.42
C MET A 1 51.78 51.43 62.81
N GLY A 2 50.63 50.88 62.76
CA GLY A 2 50.43 49.51 62.27
C GLY A 2 49.34 49.51 61.23
N TYR A 3 49.65 49.10 59.96
CA TYR A 3 48.71 48.95 58.89
C TYR A 3 48.08 47.56 58.99
N VAL A 4 46.76 47.50 59.09
CA VAL A 4 45.98 46.28 59.06
C VAL A 4 45.56 46.09 57.59
N MET A 5 46.03 45.02 56.95
CA MET A 5 45.70 44.59 55.58
C MET A 5 44.47 43.71 55.68
N LYS A 6 43.35 44.15 55.16
CA LYS A 6 42.14 43.34 55.01
C LYS A 6 42.24 42.45 53.78
N LEU A 7 42.22 41.13 53.98
CA LEU A 7 42.17 40.12 52.93
C LEU A 7 40.70 39.95 52.50
N LEU A 8 40.40 40.27 51.25
CA LEU A 8 39.07 40.03 50.61
C LEU A 8 39.10 38.66 50.01
N VAL A 9 38.33 37.71 50.54
CA VAL A 9 38.12 36.37 49.97
C VAL A 9 36.89 36.44 49.05
N ALA A 10 37.09 36.36 47.74
CA ALA A 10 36.02 36.26 46.77
C ALA A 10 35.61 34.81 46.64
N PHE A 11 34.38 34.47 46.99
CA PHE A 11 33.75 33.19 46.70
C PHE A 11 33.25 33.21 45.27
N LEU A 12 33.87 32.39 44.41
CA LEU A 12 33.40 32.11 43.07
C LEU A 12 32.39 30.94 43.14
N THR A 13 31.10 31.26 43.04
CA THR A 13 30.03 30.24 42.88
C THR A 13 29.95 29.80 41.43
N LEU A 14 30.41 28.60 41.16
CA LEU A 14 30.22 27.93 39.87
C LEU A 14 28.78 27.42 39.80
N ALA A 15 27.92 28.05 39.00
CA ALA A 15 26.60 27.54 38.66
C ALA A 15 26.76 26.49 37.56
N PHE A 16 26.59 25.22 37.89
CA PHE A 16 26.41 24.16 36.89
C PHE A 16 25.01 24.28 36.29
N ALA A 17 24.92 24.72 35.03
CA ALA A 17 23.71 24.58 34.25
C ALA A 17 23.51 23.10 33.89
N PHE A 18 22.52 22.45 34.52
CA PHE A 18 22.01 21.16 34.09
C PHE A 18 21.20 21.40 32.83
N GLU A 19 21.78 21.19 31.66
CA GLU A 19 20.99 21.01 30.44
C GLU A 19 20.21 19.70 30.55
N GLY A 20 18.92 19.81 30.87
CA GLY A 20 17.99 18.70 30.86
C GLY A 20 17.86 18.18 29.41
N TYR A 21 18.46 17.05 29.13
CA TYR A 21 18.14 16.26 27.93
C TYR A 21 16.65 15.88 28.00
N LEU A 22 15.81 16.59 27.27
CA LEU A 22 14.45 16.16 27.01
C LEU A 22 14.53 14.84 26.21
N MET A 23 14.33 13.72 26.90
CA MET A 23 14.10 12.43 26.25
C MET A 23 12.89 12.60 25.33
N PRO A 24 12.96 12.12 24.06
CA PRO A 24 11.81 12.14 23.21
C PRO A 24 10.69 11.35 23.89
N ASN A 25 9.54 12.00 24.02
CA ASN A 25 8.33 11.40 24.55
C ASN A 25 7.91 10.27 23.60
N THR A 26 8.35 9.04 23.86
CA THR A 26 7.87 7.86 23.17
C THR A 26 6.45 7.64 23.64
N ALA A 27 5.49 8.16 22.89
CA ALA A 27 4.08 7.79 23.07
C ALA A 27 4.01 6.27 23.16
N ALA A 28 3.27 5.75 24.15
CA ALA A 28 3.03 4.32 24.25
C ALA A 28 2.47 3.83 22.89
N PRO A 29 2.92 2.67 22.39
CA PRO A 29 2.40 2.15 21.12
C PRO A 29 0.88 2.03 21.24
N ASN A 30 0.17 2.47 20.20
CA ASN A 30 -1.29 2.29 20.12
C ASN A 30 -1.61 0.81 20.36
N PRO A 31 -2.73 0.50 21.06
CA PRO A 31 -3.17 -0.88 21.20
C PRO A 31 -3.30 -1.51 19.80
N PRO A 32 -3.03 -2.83 19.64
CA PRO A 32 -3.14 -3.48 18.35
C PRO A 32 -4.54 -3.31 17.82
N GLU A 33 -4.65 -2.87 16.57
CA GLU A 33 -5.93 -2.69 15.90
C GLU A 33 -6.58 -4.04 15.66
N GLU A 34 -7.78 -4.25 16.21
CA GLU A 34 -8.57 -5.44 15.95
C GLU A 34 -9.10 -5.41 14.51
N GLY A 35 -9.08 -6.55 13.84
CA GLY A 35 -9.56 -6.63 12.47
C GLY A 35 -9.22 -7.96 11.80
N TYR A 36 -9.60 -8.05 10.53
CA TYR A 36 -9.26 -9.16 9.65
C TYR A 36 -8.30 -8.70 8.55
N LEU A 37 -7.35 -9.58 8.22
CA LEU A 37 -6.59 -9.46 7.00
C LEU A 37 -7.32 -10.21 5.88
N LEU A 38 -7.63 -9.53 4.80
CA LEU A 38 -8.23 -10.10 3.60
C LEU A 38 -7.15 -10.39 2.59
N VAL A 39 -7.26 -11.50 1.86
CA VAL A 39 -6.31 -11.91 0.83
C VAL A 39 -7.02 -12.41 -0.42
N ALA A 40 -6.65 -11.90 -1.60
CA ALA A 40 -7.11 -12.43 -2.88
C ALA A 40 -6.37 -13.74 -3.19
N ASN A 41 -7.09 -14.85 -3.24
CA ASN A 41 -6.56 -16.17 -3.58
C ASN A 41 -6.88 -16.47 -5.06
N LYS A 42 -6.06 -15.98 -5.98
CA LYS A 42 -6.30 -16.10 -7.44
C LYS A 42 -6.51 -17.54 -7.91
N GLY A 43 -5.81 -18.49 -7.30
CA GLY A 43 -5.87 -19.89 -7.69
C GLY A 43 -7.16 -20.62 -7.29
N THR A 44 -7.98 -20.03 -6.40
CA THR A 44 -9.31 -20.56 -6.02
C THR A 44 -10.45 -19.59 -6.38
N GLU A 45 -10.15 -18.46 -7.01
CA GLU A 45 -11.13 -17.41 -7.36
C GLU A 45 -11.96 -17.00 -6.15
N ALA A 46 -11.26 -16.78 -5.02
CA ALA A 46 -11.89 -16.55 -3.73
C ALA A 46 -11.09 -15.56 -2.88
N MET A 47 -11.80 -14.83 -2.03
CA MET A 47 -11.23 -14.00 -1.00
C MET A 47 -11.05 -14.81 0.29
N GLY A 48 -9.82 -14.92 0.80
CA GLY A 48 -9.53 -15.46 2.12
C GLY A 48 -9.72 -14.41 3.22
N ILE A 49 -10.24 -14.84 4.36
CA ILE A 49 -10.35 -14.04 5.59
C ILE A 49 -9.40 -14.64 6.62
N ILE A 50 -8.39 -13.89 7.01
CA ILE A 50 -7.37 -14.27 7.98
C ILE A 50 -7.66 -13.56 9.29
N ASP A 51 -7.69 -14.31 10.40
CA ASP A 51 -7.63 -13.75 11.74
C ASP A 51 -6.14 -13.69 12.18
N PRO A 52 -5.56 -12.50 12.29
CA PRO A 52 -4.15 -12.37 12.66
C PRO A 52 -3.86 -12.85 14.10
N SER A 53 -4.82 -12.77 15.01
CA SER A 53 -4.70 -13.23 16.39
C SER A 53 -4.63 -14.77 16.44
N ALA A 54 -5.50 -15.43 15.68
CA ALA A 54 -5.47 -16.88 15.51
C ALA A 54 -4.31 -17.36 14.61
N GLY A 55 -3.72 -16.44 13.82
CA GLY A 55 -2.60 -16.75 12.91
C GLY A 55 -2.97 -17.68 11.76
N ARG A 56 -4.22 -17.67 11.31
CA ARG A 56 -4.72 -18.57 10.26
C ARG A 56 -5.88 -17.99 9.48
N GLN A 57 -6.05 -18.47 8.26
CA GLN A 57 -7.27 -18.20 7.48
C GLN A 57 -8.46 -18.92 8.16
N ILE A 58 -9.52 -18.17 8.42
CA ILE A 58 -10.73 -18.64 9.13
C ILE A 58 -11.92 -18.84 8.20
N ALA A 59 -11.86 -18.28 6.99
CA ALA A 59 -12.88 -18.44 5.97
C ALA A 59 -12.31 -18.18 4.57
N GLU A 60 -13.04 -18.66 3.58
CA GLU A 60 -12.85 -18.36 2.17
C GLU A 60 -14.20 -18.07 1.56
N VAL A 61 -14.30 -17.03 0.74
CA VAL A 61 -15.54 -16.58 0.09
C VAL A 61 -15.32 -16.55 -1.41
N ALA A 62 -16.04 -17.37 -2.15
CA ALA A 62 -15.98 -17.38 -3.61
C ALA A 62 -16.41 -16.01 -4.17
N GLU A 63 -15.64 -15.44 -5.09
CA GLU A 63 -15.83 -14.11 -5.65
C GLU A 63 -16.90 -14.06 -6.75
N GLY A 64 -17.26 -15.22 -7.29
CA GLY A 64 -18.27 -15.34 -8.35
C GLY A 64 -17.78 -14.92 -9.73
N GLY A 65 -16.48 -14.96 -9.97
CA GLY A 65 -15.87 -14.65 -11.27
C GLY A 65 -14.37 -14.94 -11.31
N THR A 66 -13.79 -14.87 -12.47
CA THR A 66 -12.38 -15.16 -12.77
C THR A 66 -11.63 -13.85 -13.03
N THR A 67 -10.61 -13.47 -12.36
CA THR A 67 -10.13 -13.71 -10.99
C THR A 67 -10.05 -12.37 -10.28
N GLY A 68 -10.29 -12.30 -8.97
CA GLY A 68 -9.93 -11.14 -8.17
C GLY A 68 -8.41 -11.06 -7.96
N HIS A 69 -7.81 -9.89 -8.15
CA HIS A 69 -6.38 -9.67 -7.90
C HIS A 69 -6.16 -8.77 -6.69
N GLU A 70 -7.04 -7.81 -6.48
CA GLU A 70 -6.96 -6.81 -5.42
C GLU A 70 -8.23 -6.78 -4.59
N ILE A 71 -8.15 -6.23 -3.39
CA ILE A 71 -9.27 -6.10 -2.46
C ILE A 71 -9.25 -4.71 -1.85
N ALA A 72 -10.41 -4.10 -1.70
CA ALA A 72 -10.60 -2.96 -0.81
C ALA A 72 -11.56 -3.32 0.32
N ALA A 73 -11.22 -2.98 1.56
CA ALA A 73 -12.14 -3.04 2.68
C ALA A 73 -12.83 -1.69 2.88
N SER A 74 -14.12 -1.69 3.22
CA SER A 74 -14.81 -0.46 3.60
C SER A 74 -14.18 0.16 4.85
N PRO A 75 -14.24 1.49 5.02
CA PRO A 75 -13.67 2.15 6.20
C PRO A 75 -14.25 1.69 7.54
N ASP A 76 -15.44 1.14 7.54
CA ASP A 76 -16.09 0.55 8.74
C ASP A 76 -15.77 -0.93 8.95
N GLY A 77 -14.91 -1.52 8.10
CA GLY A 77 -14.47 -2.90 8.21
C GLY A 77 -15.54 -3.96 7.97
N ARG A 78 -16.71 -3.61 7.39
CA ARG A 78 -17.83 -4.54 7.24
C ARG A 78 -17.96 -5.17 5.87
N THR A 79 -17.43 -4.50 4.86
CA THR A 79 -17.61 -4.90 3.46
C THR A 79 -16.27 -4.97 2.74
N ALA A 80 -16.09 -6.01 1.94
CA ALA A 80 -14.97 -6.10 1.00
C ALA A 80 -15.46 -5.93 -0.44
N TYR A 81 -14.63 -5.32 -1.27
CA TYR A 81 -14.85 -5.08 -2.68
C TYR A 81 -13.74 -5.74 -3.46
N VAL A 82 -14.10 -6.67 -4.34
CA VAL A 82 -13.13 -7.48 -5.09
C VAL A 82 -13.37 -7.27 -6.60
N PRO A 83 -12.55 -6.45 -7.27
CA PRO A 83 -12.61 -6.30 -8.71
C PRO A 83 -12.27 -7.61 -9.42
N ILE A 84 -13.13 -8.06 -10.31
CA ILE A 84 -12.94 -9.28 -11.09
C ILE A 84 -12.26 -8.92 -12.42
N TYR A 85 -10.96 -9.16 -12.49
CA TYR A 85 -10.13 -8.70 -13.60
C TYR A 85 -10.31 -9.54 -14.87
N GLY A 86 -10.49 -10.84 -14.73
CA GLY A 86 -10.48 -11.81 -15.81
C GLY A 86 -9.23 -12.72 -15.76
N ASN A 87 -9.03 -13.51 -16.80
CA ASN A 87 -7.96 -14.51 -16.83
C ASN A 87 -6.72 -14.10 -17.63
N SER A 88 -6.66 -12.84 -18.06
CA SER A 88 -5.52 -12.31 -18.81
C SER A 88 -4.45 -11.71 -17.89
N GLY A 89 -3.22 -11.61 -18.38
CA GLY A 89 -2.23 -10.69 -17.81
C GLY A 89 -2.44 -9.27 -18.31
N VAL A 90 -1.82 -8.28 -17.64
CA VAL A 90 -1.88 -6.86 -18.04
C VAL A 90 -1.41 -6.70 -19.48
N GLY A 91 -2.21 -6.00 -20.30
CA GLY A 91 -1.93 -5.80 -21.71
C GLY A 91 -1.96 -7.07 -22.58
N LYS A 92 -2.34 -8.24 -22.06
CA LYS A 92 -2.37 -9.51 -22.79
C LYS A 92 -3.81 -9.91 -23.16
N PRO A 93 -4.01 -10.69 -24.24
CA PRO A 93 -5.30 -11.25 -24.59
C PRO A 93 -5.84 -12.18 -23.47
N GLY A 94 -7.16 -12.26 -23.35
CA GLY A 94 -7.85 -13.15 -22.41
C GLY A 94 -9.32 -12.77 -22.27
N THR A 95 -10.00 -13.35 -21.29
CA THR A 95 -11.36 -12.98 -20.91
C THR A 95 -11.31 -11.73 -20.02
N ASP A 96 -12.03 -10.70 -20.45
CA ASP A 96 -12.04 -9.41 -19.75
C ASP A 96 -13.12 -9.39 -18.67
N GLY A 97 -12.70 -9.20 -17.44
CA GLY A 97 -13.62 -9.01 -16.32
C GLY A 97 -14.44 -7.72 -16.46
N ARG A 98 -15.69 -7.77 -15.95
CA ARG A 98 -16.65 -6.68 -16.05
C ARG A 98 -17.34 -6.35 -14.74
N ASN A 99 -17.00 -7.05 -13.67
CA ASN A 99 -17.70 -6.97 -12.40
C ASN A 99 -16.75 -6.67 -11.25
N MET A 100 -17.31 -6.17 -10.16
CA MET A 100 -16.66 -6.12 -8.86
C MET A 100 -17.60 -6.72 -7.83
N ALA A 101 -17.17 -7.81 -7.17
CA ALA A 101 -17.96 -8.46 -6.12
C ALA A 101 -17.97 -7.60 -4.85
N VAL A 102 -19.13 -7.58 -4.17
CA VAL A 102 -19.32 -6.92 -2.88
C VAL A 102 -19.63 -7.99 -1.85
N ILE A 103 -18.78 -8.13 -0.85
CA ILE A 103 -18.81 -9.21 0.13
C ILE A 103 -19.07 -8.62 1.52
N ASP A 104 -20.12 -9.09 2.19
CA ASP A 104 -20.37 -8.80 3.60
C ASP A 104 -19.50 -9.72 4.47
N LEU A 105 -18.63 -9.12 5.30
CA LEU A 105 -17.65 -9.85 6.09
C LEU A 105 -18.27 -10.59 7.29
N ALA A 106 -19.41 -10.14 7.79
CA ALA A 106 -20.10 -10.79 8.90
C ALA A 106 -20.77 -12.09 8.45
N SER A 107 -21.53 -12.05 7.36
CA SER A 107 -22.17 -13.24 6.78
C SER A 107 -21.25 -14.08 5.90
N ARG A 108 -20.11 -13.51 5.48
CA ARG A 108 -19.13 -14.15 4.57
C ARG A 108 -19.77 -14.56 3.24
N LYS A 109 -20.54 -13.65 2.67
CA LYS A 109 -21.27 -13.90 1.40
C LYS A 109 -21.13 -12.71 0.47
N VAL A 110 -21.18 -13.00 -0.83
CA VAL A 110 -21.40 -11.97 -1.86
C VAL A 110 -22.85 -11.46 -1.68
N VAL A 111 -22.98 -10.16 -1.42
CA VAL A 111 -24.26 -9.48 -1.18
C VAL A 111 -24.61 -8.47 -2.26
N GLY A 112 -23.69 -8.21 -3.18
CA GLY A 112 -23.90 -7.27 -4.26
C GLY A 112 -22.84 -7.40 -5.33
N ASN A 113 -23.03 -6.63 -6.40
CA ASN A 113 -22.12 -6.61 -7.52
C ASN A 113 -22.19 -5.23 -8.20
N VAL A 114 -21.02 -4.69 -8.58
CA VAL A 114 -20.93 -3.55 -9.49
C VAL A 114 -20.67 -4.07 -10.88
N ASP A 115 -21.61 -3.84 -11.80
CA ASP A 115 -21.46 -4.21 -13.21
C ASP A 115 -20.99 -3.00 -14.02
N PHE A 116 -19.84 -3.10 -14.67
CA PHE A 116 -19.29 -2.07 -15.55
C PHE A 116 -19.92 -2.03 -16.94
N GLY A 117 -20.89 -2.91 -17.21
CA GLY A 117 -21.65 -2.97 -18.48
C GLY A 117 -20.92 -3.69 -19.62
N LYS A 118 -19.59 -3.74 -19.58
CA LYS A 118 -18.71 -4.39 -20.57
C LYS A 118 -17.43 -4.88 -19.89
N GLY A 119 -16.63 -5.68 -20.57
CA GLY A 119 -15.29 -6.05 -20.11
C GLY A 119 -14.40 -4.81 -20.03
N VAL A 120 -13.92 -4.47 -18.86
CA VAL A 120 -13.05 -3.30 -18.58
C VAL A 120 -11.79 -3.68 -17.83
N ARG A 121 -11.69 -4.93 -17.36
CA ARG A 121 -10.62 -5.40 -16.44
C ARG A 121 -10.48 -4.50 -15.24
N PRO A 122 -11.48 -4.43 -14.33
CA PRO A 122 -11.35 -3.67 -13.10
C PRO A 122 -10.26 -4.31 -12.23
N HIS A 123 -9.34 -3.50 -11.68
CA HIS A 123 -8.21 -4.08 -10.95
C HIS A 123 -8.06 -3.51 -9.53
N CYS A 124 -7.47 -2.33 -9.38
CA CYS A 124 -7.18 -1.74 -8.08
C CYS A 124 -8.37 -0.94 -7.59
N ALA A 125 -8.90 -1.28 -6.41
CA ALA A 125 -9.96 -0.56 -5.74
C ALA A 125 -9.41 0.20 -4.54
N VAL A 126 -9.70 1.50 -4.42
CA VAL A 126 -9.23 2.37 -3.35
C VAL A 126 -10.35 3.29 -2.88
N PHE A 127 -10.59 3.38 -1.58
CA PHE A 127 -11.49 4.39 -1.04
C PHE A 127 -10.86 5.77 -1.05
N GLY A 128 -11.60 6.76 -1.54
CA GLY A 128 -11.22 8.15 -1.45
C GLY A 128 -11.14 8.60 0.01
N PRO A 129 -10.01 9.14 0.48
CA PRO A 129 -9.82 9.42 1.91
C PRO A 129 -10.68 10.58 2.44
N LYS A 130 -11.32 11.36 1.56
CA LYS A 130 -12.12 12.54 1.94
C LYS A 130 -13.58 12.44 1.56
N ASP A 131 -13.91 11.80 0.46
CA ASP A 131 -15.27 11.74 -0.09
C ASP A 131 -15.96 10.39 0.15
N GLY A 132 -15.19 9.36 0.55
CA GLY A 132 -15.68 8.02 0.78
C GLY A 132 -16.17 7.28 -0.48
N MET A 133 -15.92 7.82 -1.68
CA MET A 133 -16.18 7.13 -2.92
C MET A 133 -15.17 6.00 -3.12
N LEU A 134 -15.58 4.98 -3.84
CA LEU A 134 -14.70 3.89 -4.23
C LEU A 134 -14.19 4.13 -5.65
N TYR A 135 -12.88 4.18 -5.81
CA TYR A 135 -12.18 4.40 -7.05
C TYR A 135 -11.59 3.09 -7.56
N VAL A 136 -11.89 2.73 -8.79
CA VAL A 136 -11.45 1.45 -9.38
C VAL A 136 -10.78 1.68 -10.72
N THR A 137 -9.54 1.23 -10.89
CA THR A 137 -8.87 1.28 -12.19
C THR A 137 -9.57 0.34 -13.18
N THR A 138 -9.83 0.84 -14.40
CA THR A 138 -10.43 0.10 -15.49
C THR A 138 -9.46 0.11 -16.69
N GLU A 139 -8.67 -0.97 -16.82
CA GLU A 139 -7.53 -1.02 -17.75
C GLU A 139 -7.92 -0.68 -19.18
N LEU A 140 -8.98 -1.33 -19.69
CA LEU A 140 -9.39 -1.18 -21.08
C LEU A 140 -10.06 0.16 -21.38
N ASP A 141 -10.65 0.80 -20.37
CA ASP A 141 -11.23 2.14 -20.50
C ASP A 141 -10.19 3.26 -20.31
N LYS A 142 -8.97 2.92 -19.91
CA LYS A 142 -7.90 3.90 -19.60
C LYS A 142 -8.41 4.96 -18.62
N ALA A 143 -9.09 4.50 -17.57
CA ALA A 143 -9.77 5.36 -16.62
C ALA A 143 -9.75 4.76 -15.20
N VAL A 144 -10.12 5.60 -14.24
CA VAL A 144 -10.50 5.22 -12.89
C VAL A 144 -11.99 5.46 -12.76
N ALA A 145 -12.78 4.41 -12.59
CA ALA A 145 -14.22 4.52 -12.33
C ALA A 145 -14.45 5.07 -10.90
N VAL A 146 -15.46 5.92 -10.73
CA VAL A 146 -15.89 6.46 -9.45
C VAL A 146 -17.23 5.81 -9.09
N ILE A 147 -17.28 5.11 -7.96
CA ILE A 147 -18.41 4.31 -7.53
C ILE A 147 -18.92 4.84 -6.19
N ASP A 148 -20.21 5.05 -6.07
CA ASP A 148 -20.87 5.28 -4.80
C ASP A 148 -21.03 3.92 -4.08
N PRO A 149 -20.33 3.67 -2.96
CA PRO A 149 -20.38 2.38 -2.28
C PRO A 149 -21.74 2.09 -1.62
N LYS A 150 -22.58 3.10 -1.40
CA LYS A 150 -23.91 2.93 -0.82
C LYS A 150 -24.94 2.42 -1.83
N THR A 151 -24.82 2.90 -3.07
CA THR A 151 -25.76 2.54 -4.14
C THR A 151 -25.19 1.52 -5.12
N LEU A 152 -23.90 1.23 -5.03
CA LEU A 152 -23.11 0.39 -5.95
C LEU A 152 -23.19 0.87 -7.41
N LYS A 153 -23.44 2.16 -7.62
CA LYS A 153 -23.53 2.76 -8.98
C LYS A 153 -22.24 3.47 -9.33
N ILE A 154 -21.85 3.34 -10.60
CA ILE A 154 -20.80 4.16 -11.21
C ILE A 154 -21.36 5.56 -11.40
N VAL A 155 -20.78 6.55 -10.72
CA VAL A 155 -21.21 7.96 -10.71
C VAL A 155 -20.28 8.86 -11.53
N GLY A 156 -19.26 8.29 -12.15
CA GLY A 156 -18.35 9.00 -13.03
C GLY A 156 -17.04 8.24 -13.26
N SER A 157 -16.12 8.90 -13.93
CA SER A 157 -14.77 8.36 -14.16
C SER A 157 -13.73 9.48 -14.25
N VAL A 158 -12.46 9.12 -13.99
CA VAL A 158 -11.30 9.99 -14.17
C VAL A 158 -10.42 9.38 -15.27
N PRO A 159 -10.26 10.02 -16.43
CA PRO A 159 -9.42 9.48 -17.49
C PRO A 159 -7.94 9.46 -17.06
N THR A 160 -7.23 8.38 -17.33
CA THR A 160 -5.78 8.27 -17.08
C THR A 160 -4.95 8.70 -18.30
N GLY A 161 -5.53 8.63 -19.50
CA GLY A 161 -4.87 8.95 -20.75
C GLY A 161 -3.81 7.94 -21.18
N GLN A 162 -3.64 6.84 -20.43
CA GLN A 162 -2.64 5.82 -20.69
C GLN A 162 -3.27 4.42 -20.72
N PRO A 163 -2.80 3.51 -21.58
CA PRO A 163 -3.18 2.11 -21.50
C PRO A 163 -2.59 1.46 -20.25
N GLU A 164 -3.16 0.32 -19.89
CA GLU A 164 -2.64 -0.53 -18.80
C GLU A 164 -2.50 0.20 -17.45
N SER A 165 -3.44 1.13 -17.17
CA SER A 165 -3.54 1.77 -15.86
C SER A 165 -3.99 0.74 -14.83
N HIS A 166 -3.09 0.34 -13.94
CA HIS A 166 -3.21 -0.88 -13.15
C HIS A 166 -3.44 -0.58 -11.67
N MET A 167 -2.45 -0.03 -10.98
CA MET A 167 -2.55 0.33 -9.57
C MET A 167 -2.84 1.81 -9.40
N LEU A 168 -3.55 2.15 -8.33
CA LEU A 168 -3.95 3.52 -7.98
C LEU A 168 -3.50 3.85 -6.57
N ALA A 169 -2.91 5.03 -6.40
CA ALA A 169 -2.71 5.66 -5.10
C ALA A 169 -3.36 7.04 -5.09
N ILE A 170 -4.03 7.40 -3.99
CA ILE A 170 -4.70 8.70 -3.82
C ILE A 170 -3.99 9.47 -2.70
N SER A 171 -3.71 10.76 -2.93
CA SER A 171 -3.08 11.62 -1.93
C SER A 171 -3.95 11.75 -0.68
N PRO A 172 -3.35 11.95 0.52
CA PRO A 172 -4.09 12.03 1.79
C PRO A 172 -5.15 13.14 1.84
N ASP A 173 -4.99 14.19 1.05
CA ASP A 173 -5.98 15.27 0.90
C ASP A 173 -7.11 14.94 -0.08
N GLY A 174 -7.05 13.77 -0.76
CA GLY A 174 -8.04 13.31 -1.74
C GLY A 174 -7.98 14.01 -3.09
N LYS A 175 -7.07 14.98 -3.30
CA LYS A 175 -7.10 15.85 -4.50
C LYS A 175 -6.36 15.26 -5.69
N ARG A 176 -5.35 14.42 -5.44
CA ARG A 176 -4.51 13.83 -6.49
C ARG A 176 -4.61 12.32 -6.48
N GLY A 177 -4.69 11.76 -7.67
CA GLY A 177 -4.55 10.33 -7.91
C GLY A 177 -3.34 10.07 -8.79
N TYR A 178 -2.74 8.89 -8.62
CA TYR A 178 -1.60 8.44 -9.40
C TYR A 178 -1.82 7.01 -9.83
N THR A 179 -1.78 6.72 -11.14
CA THR A 179 -1.87 5.33 -11.62
C THR A 179 -0.53 4.87 -12.18
N ALA A 180 -0.12 3.67 -11.79
CA ALA A 180 0.97 2.98 -12.48
C ALA A 180 0.42 2.39 -13.79
N ASN A 181 1.04 2.73 -14.93
CA ASN A 181 0.69 2.26 -16.26
C ASN A 181 1.78 1.28 -16.70
N VAL A 182 1.44 0.00 -16.77
CA VAL A 182 2.42 -1.10 -16.77
C VAL A 182 3.34 -1.06 -17.99
N GLY A 183 2.85 -1.38 -19.17
CA GLY A 183 3.65 -1.46 -20.40
C GLY A 183 4.22 -0.11 -20.85
N PRO A 184 3.49 1.01 -20.70
CA PRO A 184 4.08 2.33 -20.92
C PRO A 184 5.21 2.71 -19.96
N GLY A 185 5.30 2.08 -18.79
CA GLY A 185 6.30 2.40 -17.77
C GLY A 185 6.18 3.81 -17.21
N THR A 186 4.94 4.31 -17.07
CA THR A 186 4.63 5.70 -16.72
C THR A 186 3.65 5.80 -15.55
N ILE A 187 3.59 6.97 -14.93
CA ILE A 187 2.56 7.30 -13.92
C ILE A 187 1.66 8.38 -14.50
N SER A 188 0.34 8.16 -14.52
CA SER A 188 -0.63 9.23 -14.77
C SER A 188 -0.87 10.03 -13.51
N VAL A 189 -0.88 11.34 -13.61
CA VAL A 189 -1.22 12.28 -12.53
C VAL A 189 -2.65 12.77 -12.76
N LEU A 190 -3.52 12.55 -11.78
CA LEU A 190 -4.95 12.80 -11.88
C LEU A 190 -5.40 13.91 -10.92
N ASP A 191 -6.33 14.74 -11.37
CA ASP A 191 -7.13 15.63 -10.54
C ASP A 191 -8.42 14.90 -10.18
N MET A 192 -8.54 14.46 -8.94
CA MET A 192 -9.66 13.65 -8.49
C MET A 192 -10.95 14.49 -8.34
N GLU A 193 -10.83 15.76 -7.93
CA GLU A 193 -11.96 16.67 -7.77
C GLU A 193 -12.58 17.04 -9.12
N ASN A 194 -11.74 17.43 -10.09
CA ASN A 194 -12.18 17.85 -11.43
C ASN A 194 -12.26 16.71 -12.44
N ARG A 195 -11.94 15.47 -12.02
CA ARG A 195 -12.01 14.24 -12.82
C ARG A 195 -11.28 14.35 -14.16
N LYS A 196 -10.01 14.77 -14.12
CA LYS A 196 -9.20 14.94 -15.34
C LYS A 196 -7.76 14.48 -15.14
N ALA A 197 -7.12 14.07 -16.24
CA ALA A 197 -5.67 13.84 -16.25
C ALA A 197 -4.92 15.20 -16.25
N LEU A 198 -3.86 15.29 -15.45
CA LEU A 198 -2.99 16.46 -15.35
C LEU A 198 -1.66 16.28 -16.08
N GLY A 199 -1.31 15.06 -16.45
CA GLY A 199 -0.08 14.74 -17.14
C GLY A 199 0.40 13.35 -16.84
N VAL A 200 1.56 13.02 -17.39
CA VAL A 200 2.19 11.69 -17.30
C VAL A 200 3.63 11.87 -16.90
N ILE A 201 4.13 11.03 -16.00
CA ILE A 201 5.52 10.98 -15.56
C ILE A 201 6.16 9.74 -16.19
N PRO A 202 7.13 9.86 -17.10
CA PRO A 202 7.93 8.73 -17.57
C PRO A 202 8.82 8.20 -16.42
N VAL A 203 8.86 6.88 -16.22
CA VAL A 203 9.64 6.28 -15.13
C VAL A 203 10.66 5.29 -15.68
N SER A 204 10.21 4.22 -16.32
CA SER A 204 11.09 3.19 -16.87
C SER A 204 10.47 2.51 -18.10
N LYS A 205 10.91 1.32 -18.47
CA LYS A 205 10.28 0.55 -19.56
C LYS A 205 9.00 -0.14 -19.09
N GLU A 206 8.92 -0.49 -17.82
CA GLU A 206 7.78 -1.17 -17.21
C GLU A 206 7.76 -0.89 -15.71
N ILE A 207 6.58 -0.56 -15.19
CA ILE A 207 6.30 -0.42 -13.75
C ILE A 207 4.97 -1.11 -13.46
N GLN A 208 4.65 -1.40 -12.18
CA GLN A 208 3.38 -2.06 -11.90
C GLN A 208 2.68 -1.58 -10.65
N ARG A 209 3.37 -1.51 -9.53
CA ARG A 209 2.83 -1.09 -8.24
C ARG A 209 3.22 0.35 -7.93
N ILE A 210 2.42 1.01 -7.10
CA ILE A 210 2.62 2.41 -6.72
C ILE A 210 2.23 2.62 -5.26
N ALA A 211 2.99 3.46 -4.56
CA ALA A 211 2.64 3.93 -3.21
C ALA A 211 2.99 5.41 -3.06
N LEU A 212 2.46 6.02 -2.01
CA LEU A 212 2.76 7.39 -1.61
C LEU A 212 3.42 7.40 -0.23
N SER A 213 4.23 8.44 0.02
CA SER A 213 4.57 8.80 1.40
C SER A 213 3.31 9.25 2.15
N THR A 214 3.31 9.12 3.47
CA THR A 214 2.15 9.47 4.32
C THR A 214 1.74 10.94 4.24
N ASP A 215 2.67 11.82 3.86
CA ASP A 215 2.40 13.25 3.60
C ASP A 215 2.04 13.55 2.13
N GLY A 216 2.04 12.53 1.26
CA GLY A 216 1.71 12.63 -0.17
C GLY A 216 2.75 13.36 -1.02
N LYS A 217 3.94 13.68 -0.48
CA LYS A 217 4.97 14.43 -1.22
C LYS A 217 5.84 13.57 -2.12
N LEU A 218 5.93 12.27 -1.82
CA LEU A 218 6.72 11.33 -2.60
C LEU A 218 5.84 10.22 -3.17
N ILE A 219 6.14 9.82 -4.40
CA ILE A 219 5.55 8.70 -5.09
C ILE A 219 6.64 7.64 -5.24
N PHE A 220 6.30 6.38 -4.98
CA PHE A 220 7.21 5.25 -5.07
C PHE A 220 6.69 4.23 -6.07
N THR A 221 7.57 3.74 -6.93
CA THR A 221 7.28 2.61 -7.83
C THR A 221 8.56 1.86 -8.18
N SER A 222 8.47 0.54 -8.30
CA SER A 222 9.61 -0.30 -8.67
C SER A 222 9.72 -0.43 -10.18
N ASP A 223 10.94 -0.33 -10.68
CA ASP A 223 11.29 -0.66 -12.06
C ASP A 223 11.21 -2.18 -12.25
N GLN A 224 10.37 -2.65 -13.18
CA GLN A 224 10.21 -4.08 -13.44
C GLN A 224 11.31 -4.65 -14.35
N THR A 225 12.21 -3.80 -14.84
CA THR A 225 13.34 -4.19 -15.72
C THR A 225 14.68 -4.10 -15.05
N LYS A 226 14.79 -3.40 -13.91
CA LYS A 226 16.00 -3.23 -13.12
C LYS A 226 15.70 -3.32 -11.62
N PRO A 227 16.63 -3.84 -10.80
CA PRO A 227 16.44 -3.96 -9.36
C PRO A 227 16.58 -2.60 -8.64
N GLN A 228 15.61 -1.73 -8.83
CA GLN A 228 15.61 -0.37 -8.27
C GLN A 228 14.20 0.16 -8.05
N LEU A 229 14.07 1.07 -7.08
CA LEU A 229 12.85 1.79 -6.73
C LEU A 229 13.00 3.25 -7.10
N ALA A 230 12.06 3.79 -7.87
CA ALA A 230 11.96 5.22 -8.13
C ALA A 230 11.37 5.96 -6.94
N VAL A 231 11.99 7.07 -6.55
CA VAL A 231 11.47 8.07 -5.62
C VAL A 231 11.18 9.34 -6.41
N ILE A 232 9.92 9.72 -6.50
CA ILE A 232 9.44 10.79 -7.36
C ILE A 232 8.81 11.88 -6.49
N ASP A 233 9.15 13.12 -6.72
CA ASP A 233 8.50 14.27 -6.09
C ASP A 233 7.13 14.52 -6.73
N SER A 234 6.08 14.50 -5.91
CA SER A 234 4.71 14.62 -6.40
C SER A 234 4.37 16.01 -6.95
N SER A 235 5.09 17.06 -6.53
CA SER A 235 4.86 18.45 -6.95
C SER A 235 5.61 18.80 -8.24
N SER A 236 6.92 18.51 -8.30
CA SER A 236 7.72 18.73 -9.51
C SER A 236 7.52 17.64 -10.57
N ARG A 237 7.02 16.46 -10.16
CA ARG A 237 6.85 15.27 -11.02
C ARG A 237 8.15 14.73 -11.58
N GLU A 238 9.25 14.95 -10.87
CA GLU A 238 10.59 14.51 -11.26
C GLU A 238 11.07 13.35 -10.39
N ILE A 239 11.83 12.44 -10.99
CA ILE A 239 12.52 11.38 -10.25
C ILE A 239 13.65 12.03 -9.46
N LYS A 240 13.55 12.00 -8.13
CA LYS A 240 14.57 12.55 -7.22
C LYS A 240 15.69 11.56 -6.96
N ASN A 241 15.36 10.27 -6.91
CA ASN A 241 16.31 9.24 -6.56
C ASN A 241 15.91 7.89 -7.12
N TRP A 242 16.91 7.02 -7.30
CA TRP A 242 16.74 5.59 -7.53
C TRP A 242 17.41 4.85 -6.38
N ILE A 243 16.64 4.06 -5.65
CA ILE A 243 17.14 3.24 -4.54
C ILE A 243 17.41 1.83 -5.07
N PRO A 244 18.68 1.35 -5.05
CA PRO A 244 18.97 -0.03 -5.42
C PRO A 244 18.25 -1.03 -4.51
N LEU A 245 17.65 -2.06 -5.10
CA LEU A 245 16.96 -3.16 -4.40
C LEU A 245 17.76 -4.46 -4.59
N PRO A 246 17.58 -5.46 -3.69
CA PRO A 246 18.25 -6.77 -3.82
C PRO A 246 17.67 -7.66 -4.95
N GLY A 247 16.68 -7.18 -5.70
CA GLY A 247 16.03 -7.83 -6.83
C GLY A 247 14.90 -6.94 -7.36
N LEU A 248 14.10 -7.45 -8.31
CA LEU A 248 12.97 -6.68 -8.84
C LEU A 248 11.91 -6.49 -7.75
N GLY A 249 11.63 -5.22 -7.42
CA GLY A 249 10.61 -4.83 -6.47
C GLY A 249 9.20 -4.98 -7.06
N TYR A 250 8.18 -5.18 -6.18
CA TYR A 250 6.80 -5.31 -6.59
C TYR A 250 5.88 -4.53 -5.65
N GLY A 251 5.07 -5.18 -4.80
CA GLY A 251 4.22 -4.51 -3.82
C GLY A 251 5.01 -3.58 -2.90
N THR A 252 4.43 -2.44 -2.55
CA THR A 252 5.13 -1.45 -1.73
C THR A 252 4.14 -0.64 -0.90
N ALA A 253 4.45 -0.43 0.39
CA ALA A 253 3.64 0.37 1.30
C ALA A 253 4.50 1.14 2.30
N ALA A 254 4.14 2.40 2.56
CA ALA A 254 4.77 3.21 3.59
C ALA A 254 4.21 2.89 4.98
N THR A 255 5.04 2.98 6.02
CA THR A 255 4.56 2.92 7.41
C THR A 255 3.85 4.21 7.79
N PRO A 256 2.83 4.17 8.68
CA PRO A 256 2.04 5.35 9.05
C PRO A 256 2.86 6.48 9.70
N ASP A 257 3.99 6.16 10.32
CA ASP A 257 4.94 7.14 10.87
C ASP A 257 5.75 7.88 9.80
N GLY A 258 5.63 7.48 8.53
CA GLY A 258 6.33 8.06 7.40
C GLY A 258 7.83 7.78 7.35
N ARG A 259 8.34 6.89 8.22
CA ARG A 259 9.77 6.60 8.32
C ARG A 259 10.24 5.53 7.34
N TRP A 260 9.42 4.52 7.10
CA TRP A 260 9.81 3.34 6.36
C TRP A 260 8.92 3.10 5.14
N LEU A 261 9.52 2.51 4.12
CA LEU A 261 8.80 1.94 2.99
C LEU A 261 9.16 0.45 2.91
N VAL A 262 8.14 -0.39 2.95
CA VAL A 262 8.29 -1.85 2.84
C VAL A 262 8.06 -2.23 1.38
N VAL A 263 8.99 -2.98 0.79
CA VAL A 263 8.97 -3.36 -0.63
C VAL A 263 9.11 -4.88 -0.75
N ALA A 264 8.14 -5.53 -1.36
CA ALA A 264 8.24 -6.92 -1.75
C ALA A 264 9.25 -7.06 -2.90
N VAL A 265 10.24 -7.93 -2.77
CA VAL A 265 11.27 -8.17 -3.79
C VAL A 265 11.06 -9.56 -4.37
N ARG A 266 10.21 -9.60 -5.39
CA ARG A 266 9.62 -10.84 -5.92
C ARG A 266 10.67 -11.84 -6.42
N THR A 267 11.66 -11.37 -7.17
CA THR A 267 12.66 -12.24 -7.80
C THR A 267 13.72 -12.77 -6.82
N ALA A 268 13.82 -12.20 -5.63
CA ALA A 268 14.78 -12.60 -4.61
C ALA A 268 14.13 -13.31 -3.41
N ASN A 269 12.80 -13.44 -3.36
CA ASN A 269 12.04 -13.96 -2.20
C ASN A 269 12.39 -13.21 -0.91
N LYS A 270 12.39 -11.88 -0.99
CA LYS A 270 12.78 -10.99 0.10
C LYS A 270 11.78 -9.85 0.25
N VAL A 271 11.86 -9.22 1.40
CA VAL A 271 11.29 -7.90 1.63
C VAL A 271 12.44 -6.94 1.91
N ALA A 272 12.48 -5.82 1.21
CA ALA A 272 13.40 -4.72 1.50
C ALA A 272 12.66 -3.65 2.31
N VAL A 273 13.28 -3.17 3.39
CA VAL A 273 12.79 -2.04 4.17
C VAL A 273 13.67 -0.85 3.90
N VAL A 274 13.10 0.18 3.31
CA VAL A 274 13.78 1.42 2.95
C VAL A 274 13.61 2.44 4.06
N ASP A 275 14.71 3.00 4.56
CA ASP A 275 14.70 4.18 5.42
C ASP A 275 14.47 5.42 4.55
N LEU A 276 13.31 6.05 4.69
CA LEU A 276 12.91 7.22 3.88
C LEU A 276 13.66 8.50 4.23
N HIS A 277 14.29 8.59 5.41
CA HIS A 277 15.17 9.71 5.73
C HIS A 277 16.54 9.58 5.06
N ARG A 278 17.05 8.34 4.98
CA ARG A 278 18.35 8.04 4.38
C ARG A 278 18.26 7.70 2.90
N MET A 279 17.06 7.44 2.39
CA MET A 279 16.79 7.01 1.01
C MET A 279 17.63 5.79 0.61
N GLN A 280 17.69 4.77 1.48
CA GLN A 280 18.43 3.54 1.25
C GLN A 280 17.76 2.34 1.92
N VAL A 281 18.04 1.14 1.43
CA VAL A 281 17.62 -0.11 2.06
C VAL A 281 18.35 -0.26 3.40
N ALA A 282 17.60 -0.37 4.49
CA ALA A 282 18.11 -0.55 5.85
C ALA A 282 18.03 -2.01 6.30
N HIS A 283 16.98 -2.74 5.91
CA HIS A 283 16.80 -4.16 6.25
C HIS A 283 16.40 -4.97 5.03
N VAL A 284 16.81 -6.21 5.01
CA VAL A 284 16.44 -7.20 4.00
C VAL A 284 16.01 -8.46 4.74
N ILE A 285 14.79 -8.93 4.49
CA ILE A 285 14.12 -9.99 5.24
C ILE A 285 13.82 -11.13 4.26
N ASP A 286 14.18 -12.36 4.62
CA ASP A 286 13.80 -13.54 3.86
C ASP A 286 12.32 -13.88 4.11
N VAL A 287 11.58 -14.09 3.01
CA VAL A 287 10.16 -14.45 3.04
C VAL A 287 9.90 -15.62 2.08
N PRO A 288 8.74 -16.30 2.17
CA PRO A 288 8.39 -17.36 1.22
C PRO A 288 8.37 -16.87 -0.23
N ALA A 289 8.38 -17.82 -1.17
CA ALA A 289 8.58 -17.54 -2.60
C ALA A 289 7.50 -16.66 -3.23
N ALA A 290 7.96 -15.79 -4.13
CA ALA A 290 7.19 -14.84 -4.91
C ALA A 290 6.35 -13.86 -4.06
N PRO A 291 6.97 -13.04 -3.19
CA PRO A 291 6.25 -11.98 -2.48
C PRO A 291 5.63 -11.01 -3.49
N GLN A 292 4.35 -10.67 -3.27
CA GLN A 292 3.52 -9.87 -4.18
C GLN A 292 3.13 -8.53 -3.57
N GLU A 293 2.06 -8.50 -2.78
CA GLU A 293 1.52 -7.30 -2.17
C GLU A 293 2.11 -7.07 -0.79
N VAL A 294 2.19 -5.80 -0.42
CA VAL A 294 2.57 -5.36 0.93
C VAL A 294 1.44 -4.52 1.50
N LEU A 295 0.98 -4.88 2.68
CA LEU A 295 0.06 -4.09 3.47
C LEU A 295 0.71 -3.79 4.83
N VAL A 296 0.83 -2.52 5.18
CA VAL A 296 1.17 -2.11 6.54
C VAL A 296 -0.14 -1.88 7.30
N ARG A 297 -0.29 -2.55 8.46
CA ARG A 297 -1.47 -2.37 9.30
C ARG A 297 -1.59 -0.91 9.76
N PRO A 298 -2.82 -0.34 9.88
CA PRO A 298 -2.98 1.09 10.18
C PRO A 298 -2.32 1.58 11.48
N ASP A 299 -2.16 0.71 12.48
CA ASP A 299 -1.43 1.02 13.71
C ASP A 299 0.11 1.04 13.53
N GLY A 300 0.59 0.65 12.36
CA GLY A 300 2.01 0.61 12.01
C GLY A 300 2.82 -0.50 12.66
N GLN A 301 2.22 -1.42 13.43
CA GLN A 301 2.96 -2.43 14.19
C GLN A 301 3.33 -3.67 13.36
N MET A 302 2.60 -3.93 12.29
CA MET A 302 2.77 -5.11 11.45
C MET A 302 2.76 -4.73 9.97
N ALA A 303 3.61 -5.39 9.20
CA ALA A 303 3.52 -5.45 7.75
C ALA A 303 3.17 -6.88 7.33
N TYR A 304 2.23 -7.02 6.42
CA TYR A 304 1.81 -8.29 5.83
C TYR A 304 2.27 -8.35 4.38
N VAL A 305 2.82 -9.48 3.97
CA VAL A 305 3.31 -9.69 2.60
C VAL A 305 2.74 -10.98 2.06
N SER A 306 1.90 -10.91 1.03
CA SER A 306 1.40 -12.08 0.34
C SER A 306 2.52 -12.74 -0.48
N CYS A 307 2.57 -14.08 -0.48
CA CYS A 307 3.59 -14.87 -1.14
C CYS A 307 2.91 -15.88 -2.07
N ASP A 308 2.71 -15.45 -3.32
CA ASP A 308 1.90 -16.10 -4.35
C ASP A 308 2.24 -17.60 -4.54
N ALA A 309 3.52 -17.89 -4.82
CA ALA A 309 3.95 -19.29 -5.08
C ALA A 309 3.97 -20.18 -3.84
N SER A 310 3.85 -19.61 -2.65
CA SER A 310 4.02 -20.35 -1.37
C SER A 310 2.71 -20.56 -0.62
N LYS A 311 1.60 -19.97 -1.09
CA LYS A 311 0.29 -20.01 -0.38
C LYS A 311 0.42 -19.51 1.07
N LYS A 312 1.17 -18.43 1.26
CA LYS A 312 1.45 -17.86 2.58
C LYS A 312 1.29 -16.35 2.56
N VAL A 313 1.01 -15.82 3.74
CA VAL A 313 1.23 -14.40 4.05
C VAL A 313 2.28 -14.34 5.16
N ALA A 314 3.35 -13.62 4.91
CA ALA A 314 4.35 -13.33 5.94
C ALA A 314 3.88 -12.14 6.79
N ALA A 315 3.78 -12.33 8.10
CA ALA A 315 3.54 -11.27 9.06
C ALA A 315 4.88 -10.82 9.65
N ILE A 316 5.23 -9.55 9.46
CA ILE A 316 6.52 -8.96 9.82
C ILE A 316 6.27 -7.87 10.89
N ARG A 317 6.93 -7.95 12.04
CA ARG A 317 6.90 -6.88 13.04
C ARG A 317 7.70 -5.69 12.55
N THR A 318 7.14 -4.50 12.66
CA THR A 318 7.86 -3.27 12.26
C THR A 318 8.84 -2.79 13.32
N SER A 319 8.73 -3.26 14.56
CA SER A 319 9.60 -2.88 15.68
C SER A 319 11.04 -3.38 15.54
N ASP A 320 11.23 -4.56 14.95
CA ASP A 320 12.53 -5.22 14.81
C ASP A 320 12.76 -5.83 13.40
N TRP A 321 11.77 -5.70 12.52
CA TRP A 321 11.75 -6.27 11.15
C TRP A 321 11.91 -7.80 11.13
N GLY A 322 11.52 -8.46 12.20
CA GLY A 322 11.47 -9.92 12.29
C GLY A 322 10.17 -10.49 11.73
N VAL A 323 10.25 -11.64 11.05
CA VAL A 323 9.06 -12.42 10.69
C VAL A 323 8.45 -12.99 11.97
N ASP A 324 7.23 -12.55 12.28
CA ASP A 324 6.48 -13.03 13.46
C ASP A 324 5.90 -14.42 13.20
N LYS A 325 5.19 -14.56 12.09
CA LYS A 325 4.60 -15.82 11.66
C LYS A 325 4.37 -15.89 10.16
N LEU A 326 4.24 -17.10 9.65
CA LEU A 326 3.79 -17.39 8.30
C LEU A 326 2.37 -17.93 8.37
N VAL A 327 1.42 -17.18 7.87
CA VAL A 327 0.00 -17.53 7.88
C VAL A 327 -0.36 -18.27 6.60
N ASP A 328 -1.14 -19.33 6.70
CA ASP A 328 -1.66 -20.03 5.53
C ASP A 328 -2.67 -19.15 4.78
N ALA A 329 -2.55 -19.12 3.46
CA ALA A 329 -3.47 -18.52 2.52
C ALA A 329 -3.82 -19.52 1.41
N GLY A 330 -4.74 -19.16 0.53
CA GLY A 330 -5.02 -19.95 -0.67
C GLY A 330 -3.91 -19.82 -1.73
N PRO A 331 -3.98 -20.66 -2.78
CA PRO A 331 -3.04 -20.59 -3.89
C PRO A 331 -3.20 -19.27 -4.66
N GLY A 332 -2.06 -18.71 -5.09
CA GLY A 332 -2.06 -17.44 -5.81
C GLY A 332 -2.38 -16.24 -4.89
N ALA A 333 -1.95 -16.26 -3.63
CA ALA A 333 -2.13 -15.15 -2.70
C ALA A 333 -1.54 -13.86 -3.28
N ASP A 334 -2.38 -12.83 -3.49
CA ASP A 334 -2.04 -11.56 -4.15
C ASP A 334 -2.48 -10.36 -3.30
N GLY A 335 -3.44 -9.57 -3.75
CA GLY A 335 -3.88 -8.36 -3.08
C GLY A 335 -4.29 -8.56 -1.64
N LEU A 336 -3.97 -7.60 -0.80
CA LEU A 336 -4.24 -7.59 0.64
C LEU A 336 -5.08 -6.38 1.03
N ALA A 337 -6.00 -6.55 1.98
CA ALA A 337 -6.70 -5.43 2.60
C ALA A 337 -6.84 -5.67 4.11
N TRP A 338 -6.91 -4.57 4.88
CA TRP A 338 -7.21 -4.61 6.30
C TRP A 338 -8.66 -4.17 6.54
N ALA A 339 -9.44 -5.03 7.16
CA ALA A 339 -10.79 -4.72 7.62
C ALA A 339 -10.75 -4.52 9.14
N GLY A 340 -10.56 -3.25 9.58
CA GLY A 340 -10.57 -2.85 10.99
C GLY A 340 -11.96 -3.04 11.61
N ARG A 341 -12.01 -3.33 12.91
CA ARG A 341 -13.26 -3.49 13.68
C ARG A 341 -13.48 -2.33 14.63
#